data_78b2dc938421b807fcd2af1ffde01460
#
_entry.id   78b2dc938421b807fcd2af1ffde01460
#
_cell.length_a   1.000
_cell.length_b   1.000
_cell.length_c   1.000
_cell.angle_alpha   90.00
_cell.angle_beta   90.00
_cell.angle_gamma   90.00
#
_symmetry.space_group_name_H-M   'P 1'
#
loop_
_entity.id
_entity.type
_entity.pdbx_description
1 polymer ?
#
loop_
_entity_poly.entity_id
_entity_poly.type
_entity_poly.pdbx_seq_one_letter_code
_entity_poly.pdbx_strand_id
1 'polypeptide(L)'
;MELNEQLEALTLKLEGKSQEEVKNAVEAFEVKHNEALSLETKAIKDEFALELKKIQDHADKLDVKLQVKMKSEVKNVDNIKSAIMESGDNIKTLSNEKVQVKAAGDMGTSNLSGDEPRTQNFDIVTFPAQKVNVSDLVGSVNIDGGTYTYTKETGSEGSIGAQTEGSVKNSKDYDFATVDVATDFIAGFARYSKKMRNNLSYIASAIPDLLRRDYFKAENAAFDAVLSSDATASSELITGNTKVGMLVNEISKLEDTDYDVTGIVVRPSDYYSILKTPKDDLAAIVSYEGAVLRVNGVQLLKATWVSANKYYVGDWSRVNKVNTEGLSLEFSDVEGTNFVKNNITARIESQTALAVEQPLALIYGDFTAV
;
A
#
# COMPACT_ATOMS: atom_id res chain seq x y z
N MET A 1 34.56 0.68 -1.87
CA MET A 1 35.36 -0.35 -2.54
C MET A 1 36.59 0.22 -3.23
N GLU A 2 36.48 1.24 -4.05
CA GLU A 2 37.63 1.84 -4.77
C GLU A 2 38.78 2.35 -3.89
N LEU A 3 38.50 2.91 -2.73
CA LEU A 3 39.54 3.46 -1.84
C LEU A 3 40.41 2.37 -1.20
N ASN A 4 39.84 1.24 -0.83
CA ASN A 4 40.58 0.11 -0.27
C ASN A 4 41.43 -0.62 -1.32
N GLU A 5 40.93 -0.75 -2.55
CA GLU A 5 41.70 -1.31 -3.68
C GLU A 5 42.88 -0.41 -4.09
N GLN A 6 42.69 0.90 -4.01
CA GLN A 6 43.77 1.87 -4.28
C GLN A 6 44.84 1.88 -3.16
N LEU A 7 44.41 1.70 -1.90
CA LEU A 7 45.31 1.55 -0.75
C LEU A 7 46.13 0.25 -0.82
N GLU A 8 45.52 -0.88 -1.19
CA GLU A 8 46.22 -2.16 -1.40
C GLU A 8 47.20 -2.09 -2.56
N ALA A 9 46.84 -1.45 -3.67
CA ALA A 9 47.75 -1.24 -4.79
C ALA A 9 48.94 -0.31 -4.44
N LEU A 10 48.73 0.64 -3.55
CA LEU A 10 49.80 1.53 -3.05
C LEU A 10 50.71 0.81 -2.06
N THR A 11 50.17 -0.02 -1.16
CA THR A 11 50.98 -0.85 -0.24
C THR A 11 51.85 -1.84 -0.98
N LEU A 12 51.35 -2.51 -2.02
CA LEU A 12 52.12 -3.42 -2.89
C LEU A 12 53.28 -2.71 -3.65
N LYS A 13 53.08 -1.43 -4.01
CA LYS A 13 54.12 -0.61 -4.69
C LYS A 13 55.15 -0.04 -3.71
N LEU A 14 54.87 -0.03 -2.44
CA LEU A 14 55.74 0.53 -1.40
C LEU A 14 56.64 -0.52 -0.72
N GLU A 15 56.36 -1.83 -0.93
CA GLU A 15 57.25 -2.90 -0.44
C GLU A 15 58.61 -2.85 -1.19
N GLY A 16 59.61 -2.39 -0.48
CA GLY A 16 60.98 -2.30 -0.99
C GLY A 16 61.54 -0.90 -1.22
N LYS A 17 60.78 0.16 -0.88
CA LYS A 17 61.28 1.55 -0.95
C LYS A 17 61.76 2.09 0.40
N SER A 18 62.67 3.07 0.36
CA SER A 18 63.16 3.73 1.56
C SER A 18 62.03 4.52 2.29
N GLN A 19 62.15 4.70 3.61
CA GLN A 19 61.16 5.41 4.40
C GLN A 19 60.84 6.82 3.89
N GLU A 20 61.76 7.48 3.25
CA GLU A 20 61.61 8.83 2.70
C GLU A 20 60.81 8.84 1.40
N GLU A 21 60.98 7.83 0.55
CA GLU A 21 60.17 7.64 -0.69
C GLU A 21 58.73 7.26 -0.37
N VAL A 22 58.49 6.48 0.71
CA VAL A 22 57.16 6.12 1.19
C VAL A 22 56.43 7.35 1.70
N LYS A 23 57.12 8.20 2.46
CA LYS A 23 56.55 9.44 2.99
C LYS A 23 56.12 10.40 1.88
N ASN A 24 56.99 10.60 0.89
CA ASN A 24 56.71 11.45 -0.31
C ASN A 24 55.57 10.90 -1.17
N ALA A 25 55.43 9.57 -1.26
CA ALA A 25 54.32 8.94 -1.99
C ALA A 25 52.96 9.09 -1.25
N VAL A 26 52.97 9.00 0.07
CA VAL A 26 51.77 9.21 0.90
C VAL A 26 51.31 10.67 0.85
N GLU A 27 52.23 11.63 1.01
CA GLU A 27 51.93 13.07 0.85
C GLU A 27 51.35 13.41 -0.52
N ALA A 28 51.93 12.85 -1.60
CA ALA A 28 51.41 13.04 -2.97
C ALA A 28 50.04 12.42 -3.20
N PHE A 29 49.74 11.31 -2.51
CA PHE A 29 48.43 10.66 -2.54
C PHE A 29 47.37 11.48 -1.78
N GLU A 30 47.72 11.97 -0.57
CA GLU A 30 46.84 12.82 0.23
C GLU A 30 46.48 14.12 -0.49
N VAL A 31 47.43 14.76 -1.15
CA VAL A 31 47.19 15.96 -1.96
C VAL A 31 46.20 15.69 -3.10
N LYS A 32 46.42 14.61 -3.86
CA LYS A 32 45.50 14.25 -4.96
C LYS A 32 44.12 13.85 -4.48
N HIS A 33 44.05 13.13 -3.36
CA HIS A 33 42.77 12.75 -2.78
C HIS A 33 41.98 13.96 -2.26
N ASN A 34 42.65 14.89 -1.58
CA ASN A 34 42.03 16.12 -1.11
C ASN A 34 41.60 17.05 -2.26
N GLU A 35 42.36 17.10 -3.37
CA GLU A 35 41.94 17.84 -4.58
C GLU A 35 40.70 17.20 -5.24
N ALA A 36 40.65 15.86 -5.35
CA ALA A 36 39.48 15.17 -5.89
C ALA A 36 38.23 15.38 -5.02
N LEU A 37 38.38 15.27 -3.69
CA LEU A 37 37.28 15.51 -2.74
C LEU A 37 36.80 16.97 -2.78
N SER A 38 37.69 17.93 -2.99
CA SER A 38 37.33 19.34 -3.11
C SER A 38 36.55 19.63 -4.39
N LEU A 39 36.90 18.96 -5.49
CA LEU A 39 36.19 19.07 -6.78
C LEU A 39 34.79 18.45 -6.72
N GLU A 40 34.66 17.25 -6.11
CA GLU A 40 33.32 16.62 -5.89
C GLU A 40 32.45 17.47 -4.96
N THR A 41 33.02 17.98 -3.86
CA THR A 41 32.28 18.83 -2.93
C THR A 41 31.81 20.12 -3.60
N LYS A 42 32.61 20.66 -4.52
CA LYS A 42 32.23 21.86 -5.30
C LYS A 42 31.14 21.54 -6.31
N ALA A 43 31.23 20.42 -7.02
CA ALA A 43 30.20 19.98 -7.96
C ALA A 43 28.84 19.77 -7.26
N ILE A 44 28.82 19.11 -6.10
CA ILE A 44 27.62 18.92 -5.30
C ILE A 44 27.03 20.26 -4.80
N LYS A 45 27.90 21.20 -4.39
CA LYS A 45 27.43 22.55 -3.99
C LYS A 45 26.83 23.33 -5.15
N ASP A 46 27.41 23.24 -6.32
CA ASP A 46 26.92 23.94 -7.52
C ASP A 46 25.59 23.32 -8.00
N GLU A 47 25.44 21.99 -7.91
CA GLU A 47 24.19 21.30 -8.22
C GLU A 47 23.06 21.66 -7.23
N PHE A 48 23.37 21.67 -5.93
CA PHE A 48 22.42 22.14 -4.91
C PHE A 48 22.02 23.61 -5.08
N ALA A 49 22.97 24.48 -5.45
CA ALA A 49 22.68 25.89 -5.72
C ALA A 49 21.74 26.06 -6.94
N LEU A 50 21.92 25.22 -7.96
CA LEU A 50 21.04 25.22 -9.14
C LEU A 50 19.64 24.75 -8.82
N GLU A 51 19.50 23.71 -7.99
CA GLU A 51 18.21 23.21 -7.54
C GLU A 51 17.47 24.20 -6.63
N LEU A 52 18.19 24.81 -5.69
CA LEU A 52 17.64 25.88 -4.85
C LEU A 52 17.12 27.05 -5.68
N LYS A 53 17.84 27.43 -6.73
CA LYS A 53 17.40 28.49 -7.65
C LYS A 53 16.12 28.10 -8.40
N LYS A 54 16.01 26.85 -8.86
CA LYS A 54 14.78 26.34 -9.50
C LYS A 54 13.58 26.36 -8.56
N ILE A 55 13.78 25.99 -7.29
CA ILE A 55 12.73 26.00 -6.26
C ILE A 55 12.32 27.45 -5.98
N GLN A 56 13.27 28.38 -5.91
CA GLN A 56 13.02 29.80 -5.68
C GLN A 56 12.24 30.42 -6.83
N ASP A 57 12.63 30.14 -8.09
CA ASP A 57 11.90 30.56 -9.29
C ASP A 57 10.48 30.00 -9.36
N HIS A 58 10.27 28.80 -8.79
CA HIS A 58 8.93 28.19 -8.71
C HIS A 58 8.07 28.87 -7.63
N ALA A 59 8.66 29.17 -6.47
CA ALA A 59 8.00 29.91 -5.40
C ALA A 59 7.60 31.32 -5.83
N ASP A 60 8.48 32.04 -6.53
CA ASP A 60 8.21 33.38 -7.07
C ASP A 60 7.08 33.35 -8.11
N LYS A 61 7.02 32.31 -8.96
CA LYS A 61 5.91 32.13 -9.91
C LYS A 61 4.58 31.84 -9.24
N LEU A 62 4.60 31.12 -8.12
CA LEU A 62 3.40 30.84 -7.30
C LEU A 62 2.94 32.14 -6.58
N ASP A 63 3.87 32.91 -6.06
CA ASP A 63 3.56 34.17 -5.39
C ASP A 63 2.94 35.20 -6.36
N VAL A 64 3.47 35.30 -7.58
CA VAL A 64 2.89 36.14 -8.65
C VAL A 64 1.48 35.67 -9.01
N LYS A 65 1.25 34.34 -9.12
CA LYS A 65 -0.09 33.82 -9.40
C LYS A 65 -1.08 34.07 -8.25
N LEU A 66 -0.62 33.97 -6.99
CA LEU A 66 -1.41 34.31 -5.81
C LEU A 66 -1.76 35.80 -5.76
N GLN A 67 -0.79 36.69 -6.03
CA GLN A 67 -1.02 38.11 -6.06
C GLN A 67 -1.97 38.56 -7.18
N VAL A 68 -1.88 37.90 -8.36
CA VAL A 68 -2.83 38.17 -9.47
C VAL A 68 -4.23 37.70 -9.09
N LYS A 69 -4.37 36.57 -8.43
CA LYS A 69 -5.66 36.05 -7.97
C LYS A 69 -6.26 36.94 -6.86
N MET A 70 -5.45 37.35 -5.89
CA MET A 70 -5.88 38.29 -4.84
C MET A 70 -6.27 39.67 -5.40
N LYS A 71 -5.52 40.19 -6.38
CA LYS A 71 -5.88 41.46 -7.05
C LYS A 71 -7.19 41.36 -7.85
N SER A 72 -7.51 40.19 -8.43
CA SER A 72 -8.77 40.01 -9.12
C SER A 72 -9.96 39.90 -8.14
N GLU A 73 -9.77 39.30 -6.98
CA GLU A 73 -10.78 39.26 -5.93
C GLU A 73 -11.01 40.61 -5.26
N VAL A 74 -9.94 41.35 -5.01
CA VAL A 74 -10.05 42.72 -4.47
C VAL A 74 -10.76 43.65 -5.47
N LYS A 75 -10.48 43.57 -6.78
CA LYS A 75 -11.22 44.35 -7.79
C LYS A 75 -12.71 44.03 -7.82
N ASN A 76 -13.08 42.75 -7.59
CA ASN A 76 -14.48 42.37 -7.52
C ASN A 76 -15.17 42.94 -6.27
N VAL A 77 -14.47 42.99 -5.14
CA VAL A 77 -14.99 43.58 -3.89
C VAL A 77 -15.13 45.10 -4.03
N ASP A 78 -14.17 45.78 -4.69
CA ASP A 78 -14.23 47.23 -4.93
C ASP A 78 -15.34 47.58 -5.93
N ASN A 79 -15.58 46.75 -6.95
CA ASN A 79 -16.71 46.91 -7.87
C ASN A 79 -18.06 46.72 -7.17
N ILE A 80 -18.16 45.80 -6.22
CA ILE A 80 -19.37 45.62 -5.40
C ILE A 80 -19.56 46.80 -4.43
N LYS A 81 -18.48 47.30 -3.81
CA LYS A 81 -18.55 48.48 -2.95
C LYS A 81 -18.94 49.74 -3.72
N SER A 82 -18.38 49.96 -4.91
CA SER A 82 -18.77 51.13 -5.75
C SER A 82 -20.21 51.03 -6.23
N ALA A 83 -20.68 49.81 -6.61
CA ALA A 83 -22.09 49.59 -6.98
C ALA A 83 -23.04 49.82 -5.80
N ILE A 84 -22.65 49.44 -4.59
CA ILE A 84 -23.44 49.65 -3.36
C ILE A 84 -23.42 51.16 -2.99
N MET A 85 -22.30 51.84 -3.15
CA MET A 85 -22.20 53.31 -2.91
C MET A 85 -23.04 54.11 -3.92
N GLU A 86 -22.97 53.72 -5.20
CA GLU A 86 -23.77 54.34 -6.27
C GLU A 86 -25.28 54.08 -6.07
N SER A 87 -25.67 52.91 -5.60
CA SER A 87 -27.02 52.59 -5.17
C SER A 87 -27.43 53.37 -3.90
N GLY A 88 -26.45 53.61 -2.98
CA GLY A 88 -26.68 54.35 -1.74
C GLY A 88 -26.97 55.82 -1.96
N ASP A 89 -26.34 56.44 -2.95
CA ASP A 89 -26.61 57.86 -3.32
C ASP A 89 -27.97 58.02 -4.01
N ASN A 90 -28.38 57.05 -4.81
CA ASN A 90 -29.73 57.00 -5.39
C ASN A 90 -30.81 56.77 -4.32
N ILE A 91 -30.52 56.04 -3.24
CA ILE A 91 -31.42 55.88 -2.09
C ILE A 91 -31.56 57.18 -1.28
N LYS A 92 -30.51 57.97 -1.16
CA LYS A 92 -30.57 59.26 -0.47
C LYS A 92 -31.38 60.31 -1.23
N THR A 93 -31.37 60.29 -2.55
CA THR A 93 -32.19 61.18 -3.38
C THR A 93 -33.68 60.81 -3.41
N LEU A 94 -34.01 59.56 -3.14
CA LEU A 94 -35.40 59.06 -3.00
C LEU A 94 -36.03 59.38 -1.65
N SER A 95 -35.28 59.91 -0.68
CA SER A 95 -35.79 60.20 0.66
C SER A 95 -36.68 61.42 0.78
N ASN A 96 -36.92 62.19 -0.26
CA ASN A 96 -37.78 63.40 -0.22
C ASN A 96 -39.17 63.22 -0.85
N GLU A 97 -39.49 62.08 -1.44
CA GLU A 97 -40.88 61.74 -1.76
C GLU A 97 -41.35 60.64 -0.76
N LYS A 98 -42.48 60.94 -0.12
CA LYS A 98 -43.16 59.97 0.72
C LYS A 98 -43.65 58.81 -0.14
N VAL A 99 -42.74 57.88 -0.44
CA VAL A 99 -43.11 56.56 -0.92
C VAL A 99 -43.70 55.84 0.27
N GLN A 100 -45.01 55.64 0.25
CA GLN A 100 -45.66 54.70 1.18
C GLN A 100 -45.13 53.31 0.85
N VAL A 101 -44.08 52.90 1.52
CA VAL A 101 -43.63 51.54 1.51
C VAL A 101 -44.71 50.79 2.23
N LYS A 102 -45.57 50.02 1.52
CA LYS A 102 -46.33 48.93 2.10
C LYS A 102 -45.33 48.13 2.91
N ALA A 103 -45.58 47.93 4.20
CA ALA A 103 -44.77 47.10 5.03
C ALA A 103 -44.64 45.72 4.35
N ALA A 104 -43.53 45.54 3.63
CA ALA A 104 -43.15 44.20 3.18
C ALA A 104 -42.77 43.46 4.42
N GLY A 105 -43.33 42.26 4.63
CA GLY A 105 -42.88 41.37 5.68
C GLY A 105 -41.41 41.04 5.53
N ASP A 106 -40.79 40.58 6.58
CA ASP A 106 -39.39 40.17 6.58
C ASP A 106 -39.08 39.27 5.35
N MET A 107 -38.04 39.63 4.63
CA MET A 107 -37.61 38.86 3.47
C MET A 107 -36.99 37.54 3.96
N GLY A 108 -37.64 36.44 3.70
CA GLY A 108 -37.16 35.06 3.95
C GLY A 108 -36.83 34.35 2.63
N THR A 109 -36.30 33.15 2.75
CA THR A 109 -36.01 32.29 1.60
C THR A 109 -37.25 31.95 0.74
N SER A 110 -38.46 32.10 1.33
CA SER A 110 -39.76 31.97 0.63
C SER A 110 -40.03 33.07 -0.40
N ASN A 111 -39.26 34.18 -0.38
CA ASN A 111 -39.39 35.27 -1.33
C ASN A 111 -38.53 35.07 -2.61
N LEU A 112 -37.74 34.02 -2.64
CA LEU A 112 -36.95 33.65 -3.79
C LEU A 112 -37.81 32.81 -4.75
N SER A 113 -38.08 33.31 -5.94
CA SER A 113 -38.73 32.56 -7.01
C SER A 113 -37.64 31.82 -7.80
N GLY A 114 -37.50 30.54 -7.59
CA GLY A 114 -36.49 29.67 -8.20
C GLY A 114 -35.78 28.81 -7.16
N ASP A 115 -34.91 27.93 -7.61
CA ASP A 115 -34.07 27.14 -6.72
C ASP A 115 -33.05 28.04 -6.00
N GLU A 116 -32.94 27.88 -4.67
CA GLU A 116 -31.86 28.53 -3.89
C GLU A 116 -30.50 28.20 -4.51
N PRO A 117 -29.57 29.16 -4.58
CA PRO A 117 -28.21 28.85 -5.00
C PRO A 117 -27.59 27.88 -4.03
N ARG A 118 -27.49 26.62 -4.46
CA ARG A 118 -26.90 25.52 -3.66
C ARG A 118 -25.47 25.31 -4.12
N THR A 119 -24.56 25.26 -3.17
CA THR A 119 -23.21 24.74 -3.45
C THR A 119 -23.34 23.25 -3.61
N GLN A 120 -23.21 22.75 -4.83
CA GLN A 120 -23.25 21.33 -5.12
C GLN A 120 -21.81 20.80 -5.14
N ASN A 121 -21.52 19.86 -4.24
CA ASN A 121 -20.28 19.10 -4.30
C ASN A 121 -20.45 17.96 -5.32
N PHE A 122 -19.62 17.97 -6.36
CA PHE A 122 -19.62 16.93 -7.40
C PHE A 122 -18.72 15.74 -7.03
N ASP A 123 -18.03 15.78 -5.87
CA ASP A 123 -17.25 14.66 -5.40
C ASP A 123 -18.15 13.54 -4.87
N ILE A 124 -17.89 12.33 -5.32
CA ILE A 124 -18.64 11.16 -4.86
C ILE A 124 -18.01 10.65 -3.58
N VAL A 125 -18.76 10.70 -2.48
CA VAL A 125 -18.37 10.04 -1.23
C VAL A 125 -18.62 8.54 -1.37
N THR A 126 -17.54 7.76 -1.56
CA THR A 126 -17.59 6.32 -1.74
C THR A 126 -17.30 5.59 -0.43
N PHE A 127 -17.72 4.32 -0.34
CA PHE A 127 -17.29 3.45 0.76
C PHE A 127 -15.78 3.20 0.68
N PRO A 128 -15.09 3.05 1.82
CA PRO A 128 -13.65 2.84 1.83
C PRO A 128 -13.26 1.49 1.21
N ALA A 129 -12.10 1.46 0.55
CA ALA A 129 -11.45 0.23 0.09
C ALA A 129 -10.76 -0.50 1.27
N GLN A 130 -10.46 -1.77 1.09
CA GLN A 130 -9.60 -2.53 2.01
C GLN A 130 -8.17 -1.95 1.95
N LYS A 131 -7.55 -1.78 3.12
CA LYS A 131 -6.24 -1.12 3.22
C LYS A 131 -5.06 -2.06 2.97
N VAL A 132 -5.25 -3.33 3.28
CA VAL A 132 -4.25 -4.38 3.14
C VAL A 132 -4.88 -5.50 2.34
N ASN A 133 -4.28 -5.82 1.21
CA ASN A 133 -4.70 -6.94 0.37
C ASN A 133 -3.76 -8.13 0.62
N VAL A 134 -4.22 -9.33 0.33
CA VAL A 134 -3.37 -10.53 0.37
C VAL A 134 -2.20 -10.37 -0.60
N SER A 135 -2.45 -9.80 -1.78
CA SER A 135 -1.43 -9.55 -2.81
C SER A 135 -0.28 -8.64 -2.37
N ASP A 136 -0.48 -7.83 -1.29
CA ASP A 136 0.57 -6.96 -0.73
C ASP A 136 1.53 -7.72 0.21
N LEU A 137 1.16 -8.94 0.62
CA LEU A 137 1.89 -9.75 1.60
C LEU A 137 2.70 -10.88 0.96
N VAL A 138 2.31 -11.30 -0.24
CA VAL A 138 2.81 -12.50 -0.90
C VAL A 138 3.67 -12.16 -2.12
N GLY A 139 4.47 -13.12 -2.57
CA GLY A 139 5.19 -13.00 -3.84
C GLY A 139 4.26 -12.99 -5.05
N SER A 140 4.76 -12.62 -6.20
CA SER A 140 4.00 -12.64 -7.46
C SER A 140 4.79 -13.37 -8.55
N VAL A 141 4.12 -14.32 -9.20
CA VAL A 141 4.66 -15.10 -10.32
C VAL A 141 3.74 -14.93 -11.51
N ASN A 142 4.29 -14.58 -12.67
CA ASN A 142 3.54 -14.50 -13.92
C ASN A 142 3.80 -15.75 -14.75
N ILE A 143 2.75 -16.33 -15.30
CA ILE A 143 2.80 -17.53 -16.14
C ILE A 143 2.09 -17.31 -17.46
N ASP A 144 2.54 -17.97 -18.50
CA ASP A 144 1.91 -17.90 -19.84
C ASP A 144 0.76 -18.92 -20.02
N GLY A 145 0.60 -19.86 -19.08
CA GLY A 145 -0.43 -20.91 -19.12
C GLY A 145 -1.44 -20.79 -17.97
N GLY A 146 -2.53 -21.55 -18.07
CA GLY A 146 -3.59 -21.55 -17.05
C GLY A 146 -3.28 -22.38 -15.79
N THR A 147 -2.09 -22.97 -15.67
CA THR A 147 -1.72 -23.81 -14.53
C THR A 147 -0.28 -23.53 -14.11
N TYR A 148 -0.10 -23.30 -12.83
CA TYR A 148 1.21 -23.18 -12.19
C TYR A 148 1.57 -24.50 -11.53
N THR A 149 2.69 -25.09 -11.95
CA THR A 149 3.18 -26.36 -11.42
C THR A 149 4.45 -26.12 -10.62
N TYR A 150 4.48 -26.58 -9.39
CA TYR A 150 5.68 -26.56 -8.55
C TYR A 150 5.92 -27.90 -7.87
N THR A 151 7.17 -28.15 -7.49
CA THR A 151 7.56 -29.39 -6.80
C THR A 151 7.91 -29.05 -5.36
N LYS A 152 7.31 -29.76 -4.41
CA LYS A 152 7.60 -29.63 -2.97
C LYS A 152 8.20 -30.90 -2.42
N GLU A 153 9.06 -30.76 -1.44
CA GLU A 153 9.52 -31.87 -0.61
C GLU A 153 8.38 -32.32 0.31
N THR A 154 8.10 -33.62 0.34
CA THR A 154 7.01 -34.19 1.13
C THR A 154 7.52 -35.01 2.29
N GLY A 155 8.76 -35.45 2.26
CA GLY A 155 9.36 -36.22 3.31
C GLY A 155 10.81 -36.63 3.01
N SER A 156 11.42 -37.25 3.97
CA SER A 156 12.76 -37.83 3.79
C SER A 156 12.96 -39.02 4.69
N GLU A 157 13.64 -40.01 4.19
CA GLU A 157 13.98 -41.21 4.94
C GLU A 157 15.47 -41.36 5.18
N GLY A 158 15.85 -42.09 6.23
CA GLY A 158 17.23 -42.28 6.59
C GLY A 158 17.83 -41.15 7.42
N SER A 159 19.15 -41.17 7.62
CA SER A 159 19.86 -40.18 8.43
C SER A 159 21.27 -39.91 7.90
N ILE A 160 21.76 -38.68 8.09
CA ILE A 160 23.17 -38.35 7.95
C ILE A 160 23.77 -38.28 9.35
N GLY A 161 24.85 -38.97 9.58
CA GLY A 161 25.50 -39.03 10.90
C GLY A 161 27.00 -39.26 10.83
N ALA A 162 27.66 -39.21 11.99
CA ALA A 162 29.07 -39.51 12.09
C ALA A 162 29.37 -40.95 11.62
N GLN A 163 30.41 -41.10 10.83
CA GLN A 163 30.84 -42.40 10.33
C GLN A 163 31.99 -42.93 11.16
N THR A 164 31.86 -44.21 11.55
CA THR A 164 32.97 -44.94 12.15
C THR A 164 33.84 -45.53 11.03
N GLU A 165 35.14 -45.54 11.21
CA GLU A 165 36.10 -46.08 10.26
C GLU A 165 35.77 -47.57 9.93
N GLY A 166 35.71 -47.90 8.64
CA GLY A 166 35.35 -49.22 8.15
C GLY A 166 33.84 -49.54 8.09
N SER A 167 32.95 -48.70 8.55
CA SER A 167 31.51 -48.85 8.48
C SER A 167 30.92 -48.36 7.15
N VAL A 168 29.75 -48.90 6.75
CA VAL A 168 29.00 -48.38 5.61
C VAL A 168 28.38 -47.01 5.99
N LYS A 169 28.38 -46.05 5.07
CA LYS A 169 27.73 -44.74 5.24
C LYS A 169 26.22 -44.89 5.32
N ASN A 170 25.59 -44.08 6.15
CA ASN A 170 24.12 -43.98 6.18
C ASN A 170 23.61 -43.42 4.86
N SER A 171 22.52 -43.97 4.35
CA SER A 171 21.79 -43.43 3.22
C SER A 171 20.75 -42.42 3.69
N LYS A 172 20.48 -41.45 2.86
CA LYS A 172 19.41 -40.47 3.01
C LYS A 172 18.65 -40.41 1.69
N ASP A 173 17.34 -40.47 1.75
CA ASP A 173 16.43 -40.35 0.61
C ASP A 173 15.47 -39.19 0.81
N TYR A 174 14.98 -38.57 -0.28
CA TYR A 174 14.10 -37.42 -0.27
C TYR A 174 12.90 -37.66 -1.18
N ASP A 175 11.70 -37.44 -0.66
CA ASP A 175 10.47 -37.56 -1.41
C ASP A 175 10.00 -36.21 -1.92
N PHE A 176 9.59 -36.15 -3.17
CA PHE A 176 9.08 -34.97 -3.83
C PHE A 176 7.69 -35.21 -4.41
N ALA A 177 6.81 -34.24 -4.29
CA ALA A 177 5.51 -34.23 -4.96
C ALA A 177 5.35 -32.99 -5.83
N THR A 178 4.77 -33.16 -7.00
CA THR A 178 4.39 -32.09 -7.89
C THR A 178 2.96 -31.64 -7.59
N VAL A 179 2.73 -30.35 -7.48
CA VAL A 179 1.43 -29.75 -7.21
C VAL A 179 1.09 -28.80 -8.35
N ASP A 180 -0.12 -28.92 -8.85
CA ASP A 180 -0.68 -28.09 -9.91
C ASP A 180 -1.73 -27.13 -9.32
N VAL A 181 -1.56 -25.83 -9.56
CA VAL A 181 -2.49 -24.78 -9.17
C VAL A 181 -3.06 -24.14 -10.42
N ALA A 182 -4.35 -24.36 -10.68
CA ALA A 182 -5.05 -23.75 -11.80
C ALA A 182 -5.42 -22.29 -11.48
N THR A 183 -5.26 -21.40 -12.46
CA THR A 183 -5.71 -20.02 -12.36
C THR A 183 -7.15 -19.89 -12.85
N ASP A 184 -7.96 -19.13 -12.11
CA ASP A 184 -9.34 -18.85 -12.42
C ASP A 184 -9.59 -17.35 -12.63
N PHE A 185 -10.65 -17.03 -13.37
CA PHE A 185 -11.06 -15.64 -13.57
C PHE A 185 -11.78 -15.09 -12.33
N ILE A 186 -11.27 -13.99 -11.82
CA ILE A 186 -11.99 -13.12 -10.90
C ILE A 186 -12.48 -11.95 -11.71
N ALA A 187 -13.80 -11.86 -11.93
CA ALA A 187 -14.37 -10.89 -12.85
C ALA A 187 -15.66 -10.30 -12.31
N GLY A 188 -15.96 -9.09 -12.77
CA GLY A 188 -17.22 -8.41 -12.50
C GLY A 188 -17.52 -7.36 -13.55
N PHE A 189 -18.77 -6.92 -13.66
CA PHE A 189 -19.14 -5.85 -14.56
C PHE A 189 -20.17 -4.92 -13.94
N ALA A 190 -20.17 -3.67 -14.40
CA ALA A 190 -21.22 -2.69 -14.14
C ALA A 190 -21.78 -2.18 -15.46
N ARG A 191 -23.10 -2.01 -15.51
CA ARG A 191 -23.78 -1.49 -16.69
C ARG A 191 -24.45 -0.16 -16.36
N TYR A 192 -24.24 0.84 -17.21
CA TYR A 192 -24.82 2.17 -17.06
C TYR A 192 -25.23 2.76 -18.40
N SER A 193 -26.19 3.70 -18.40
CA SER A 193 -26.72 4.27 -19.63
C SER A 193 -25.80 5.35 -20.22
N LYS A 194 -25.83 5.50 -21.56
CA LYS A 194 -25.17 6.62 -22.27
C LYS A 194 -25.68 7.98 -21.76
N LYS A 195 -26.96 8.07 -21.35
CA LYS A 195 -27.57 9.27 -20.79
C LYS A 195 -26.89 9.63 -19.45
N MET A 196 -26.64 8.61 -18.58
CA MET A 196 -25.90 8.82 -17.31
C MET A 196 -24.49 9.34 -17.56
N ARG A 197 -23.76 8.74 -18.52
CA ARG A 197 -22.42 9.21 -18.88
C ARG A 197 -22.41 10.67 -19.35
N ASN A 198 -23.40 11.07 -20.14
CA ASN A 198 -23.45 12.40 -20.73
C ASN A 198 -23.93 13.48 -19.74
N ASN A 199 -24.92 13.15 -18.90
CA ASN A 199 -25.55 14.12 -17.99
C ASN A 199 -24.92 14.12 -16.59
N LEU A 200 -24.35 12.99 -16.18
CA LEU A 200 -23.77 12.76 -14.85
C LEU A 200 -22.36 12.14 -15.01
N SER A 201 -21.52 12.80 -15.78
CA SER A 201 -20.17 12.30 -16.13
C SER A 201 -19.31 12.00 -14.89
N TYR A 202 -19.47 12.78 -13.81
CA TYR A 202 -18.77 12.57 -12.55
C TYR A 202 -19.13 11.22 -11.88
N ILE A 203 -20.38 10.75 -12.01
CA ILE A 203 -20.79 9.42 -11.52
C ILE A 203 -20.17 8.33 -12.42
N ALA A 204 -20.23 8.53 -13.74
CA ALA A 204 -19.67 7.58 -14.67
C ALA A 204 -18.15 7.42 -14.54
N SER A 205 -17.44 8.50 -14.20
CA SER A 205 -15.98 8.45 -13.96
C SER A 205 -15.58 7.72 -12.69
N ALA A 206 -16.47 7.57 -11.71
CA ALA A 206 -16.19 6.84 -10.49
C ALA A 206 -16.38 5.31 -10.63
N ILE A 207 -17.10 4.84 -11.66
CA ILE A 207 -17.40 3.41 -11.85
C ILE A 207 -16.13 2.55 -11.94
N PRO A 208 -15.08 2.93 -12.66
CA PRO A 208 -13.82 2.19 -12.67
C PRO A 208 -13.21 1.97 -11.28
N ASP A 209 -13.19 2.99 -10.44
CA ASP A 209 -12.63 2.91 -9.10
C ASP A 209 -13.49 2.07 -8.16
N LEU A 210 -14.81 2.13 -8.31
CA LEU A 210 -15.74 1.27 -7.58
C LEU A 210 -15.56 -0.20 -7.98
N LEU A 211 -15.44 -0.50 -9.28
CA LEU A 211 -15.19 -1.85 -9.77
C LEU A 211 -13.84 -2.38 -9.26
N ARG A 212 -12.79 -1.56 -9.30
CA ARG A 212 -11.48 -1.93 -8.78
C ARG A 212 -11.52 -2.24 -7.28
N ARG A 213 -12.21 -1.41 -6.50
CA ARG A 213 -12.39 -1.65 -5.06
C ARG A 213 -13.08 -2.98 -4.79
N ASP A 214 -14.16 -3.26 -5.52
CA ASP A 214 -14.97 -4.47 -5.33
C ASP A 214 -14.25 -5.71 -5.87
N TYR A 215 -13.43 -5.55 -6.92
CA TYR A 215 -12.52 -6.59 -7.42
C TYR A 215 -11.52 -7.02 -6.34
N PHE A 216 -10.77 -6.09 -5.73
CA PHE A 216 -9.82 -6.43 -4.68
C PHE A 216 -10.48 -7.07 -3.46
N LYS A 217 -11.71 -6.67 -3.14
CA LYS A 217 -12.48 -7.33 -2.09
C LYS A 217 -12.81 -8.78 -2.44
N ALA A 218 -13.17 -9.06 -3.69
CA ALA A 218 -13.45 -10.42 -4.16
C ALA A 218 -12.17 -11.27 -4.24
N GLU A 219 -11.07 -10.71 -4.73
CA GLU A 219 -9.76 -11.35 -4.78
C GLU A 219 -9.30 -11.75 -3.37
N ASN A 220 -9.36 -10.83 -2.40
CA ASN A 220 -8.99 -11.10 -1.02
C ASN A 220 -9.86 -12.20 -0.40
N ALA A 221 -11.16 -12.24 -0.71
CA ALA A 221 -12.04 -13.29 -0.21
C ALA A 221 -11.72 -14.66 -0.82
N ALA A 222 -11.39 -14.71 -2.12
CA ALA A 222 -10.96 -15.93 -2.79
C ALA A 222 -9.63 -16.45 -2.22
N PHE A 223 -8.69 -15.55 -2.00
CA PHE A 223 -7.38 -15.89 -1.43
C PHE A 223 -7.44 -16.30 0.04
N ASP A 224 -8.31 -15.66 0.85
CA ASP A 224 -8.56 -16.07 2.24
C ASP A 224 -9.11 -17.51 2.31
N ALA A 225 -9.98 -17.89 1.37
CA ALA A 225 -10.48 -19.26 1.27
C ALA A 225 -9.34 -20.27 0.99
N VAL A 226 -8.43 -19.96 0.07
CA VAL A 226 -7.26 -20.79 -0.24
C VAL A 226 -6.31 -20.85 0.96
N LEU A 227 -5.97 -19.70 1.55
CA LEU A 227 -5.10 -19.64 2.74
C LEU A 227 -5.64 -20.47 3.90
N SER A 228 -6.94 -20.38 4.16
CA SER A 228 -7.56 -21.12 5.26
C SER A 228 -7.67 -22.63 5.01
N SER A 229 -7.69 -23.07 3.73
CA SER A 229 -7.73 -24.49 3.38
C SER A 229 -6.34 -25.14 3.35
N ASP A 230 -5.34 -24.42 2.87
CA ASP A 230 -4.03 -24.96 2.54
C ASP A 230 -2.99 -24.74 3.65
N ALA A 231 -3.19 -23.70 4.50
CA ALA A 231 -2.33 -23.48 5.66
C ALA A 231 -2.49 -24.60 6.70
N THR A 232 -1.43 -24.85 7.46
CA THR A 232 -1.47 -25.78 8.59
C THR A 232 -2.44 -25.26 9.65
N ALA A 233 -3.37 -26.09 10.07
CA ALA A 233 -4.30 -25.73 11.14
C ALA A 233 -3.58 -25.62 12.48
N SER A 234 -3.85 -24.55 13.22
CA SER A 234 -3.38 -24.39 14.59
C SER A 234 -3.95 -25.45 15.51
N SER A 235 -3.11 -25.95 16.42
CA SER A 235 -3.50 -26.81 17.52
C SER A 235 -3.60 -26.07 18.86
N GLU A 236 -3.40 -24.74 18.86
CA GLU A 236 -3.46 -23.93 20.08
C GLU A 236 -4.89 -23.73 20.56
N LEU A 237 -5.07 -23.79 21.88
CA LEU A 237 -6.34 -23.59 22.55
C LEU A 237 -6.30 -22.33 23.39
N ILE A 238 -7.41 -21.60 23.46
CA ILE A 238 -7.54 -20.40 24.30
C ILE A 238 -7.56 -20.76 25.79
N THR A 239 -7.96 -21.96 26.16
CA THR A 239 -8.06 -22.41 27.54
C THR A 239 -6.70 -22.35 28.25
N GLY A 240 -6.58 -21.45 29.22
CA GLY A 240 -5.33 -21.21 29.95
C GLY A 240 -4.30 -20.37 29.20
N ASN A 241 -4.70 -19.74 28.08
CA ASN A 241 -3.81 -18.95 27.26
C ASN A 241 -4.43 -17.59 26.89
N THR A 242 -3.60 -16.62 26.55
CA THR A 242 -4.04 -15.33 26.00
C THR A 242 -3.90 -15.34 24.47
N LYS A 243 -4.60 -14.41 23.77
CA LYS A 243 -4.43 -14.26 22.32
C LYS A 243 -2.96 -14.05 21.93
N VAL A 244 -2.22 -13.28 22.73
CA VAL A 244 -0.79 -13.05 22.52
C VAL A 244 0.02 -14.33 22.76
N GLY A 245 -0.28 -15.04 23.85
CA GLY A 245 0.36 -16.32 24.14
C GLY A 245 0.17 -17.35 23.04
N MET A 246 -1.04 -17.43 22.46
CA MET A 246 -1.29 -18.30 21.29
C MET A 246 -0.40 -17.90 20.09
N LEU A 247 -0.31 -16.61 19.78
CA LEU A 247 0.55 -16.14 18.68
C LEU A 247 2.03 -16.44 18.92
N VAL A 248 2.51 -16.27 20.16
CA VAL A 248 3.89 -16.59 20.52
C VAL A 248 4.19 -18.09 20.41
N ASN A 249 3.23 -18.92 20.82
CA ASN A 249 3.38 -20.38 20.70
C ASN A 249 3.44 -20.79 19.22
N GLU A 250 2.64 -20.15 18.35
CA GLU A 250 2.69 -20.46 16.91
C GLU A 250 3.99 -19.96 16.26
N ILE A 251 4.52 -18.80 16.68
CA ILE A 251 5.84 -18.36 16.25
C ILE A 251 6.90 -19.39 16.64
N SER A 252 6.89 -19.84 17.92
CA SER A 252 7.84 -20.84 18.40
C SER A 252 7.77 -22.14 17.62
N LYS A 253 6.58 -22.63 17.28
CA LYS A 253 6.40 -23.85 16.47
C LYS A 253 7.02 -23.74 15.07
N LEU A 254 6.88 -22.56 14.44
CA LEU A 254 7.48 -22.33 13.12
C LEU A 254 9.00 -22.21 13.21
N GLU A 255 9.52 -21.50 14.23
CA GLU A 255 10.95 -21.37 14.47
C GLU A 255 11.59 -22.72 14.86
N ASP A 256 10.90 -23.58 15.62
CA ASP A 256 11.35 -24.96 15.95
C ASP A 256 11.45 -25.85 14.69
N THR A 257 10.77 -25.48 13.61
CA THR A 257 10.86 -26.18 12.31
C THR A 257 11.70 -25.41 11.29
N ASP A 258 12.52 -24.46 11.74
CA ASP A 258 13.45 -23.65 10.94
C ASP A 258 12.77 -22.74 9.90
N TYR A 259 11.50 -22.35 10.13
CA TYR A 259 10.82 -21.33 9.32
C TYR A 259 10.94 -19.94 9.94
N ASP A 260 11.29 -18.95 9.13
CA ASP A 260 11.29 -17.55 9.53
C ASP A 260 9.88 -16.96 9.48
N VAL A 261 9.36 -16.47 10.60
CA VAL A 261 8.06 -15.82 10.64
C VAL A 261 8.16 -14.37 10.17
N THR A 262 7.65 -14.08 8.99
CA THR A 262 7.73 -12.74 8.38
C THR A 262 6.59 -11.82 8.76
N GLY A 263 5.43 -12.37 9.16
CA GLY A 263 4.27 -11.57 9.53
C GLY A 263 3.13 -12.34 10.16
N ILE A 264 2.36 -11.61 10.95
CA ILE A 264 1.12 -12.07 11.57
C ILE A 264 -0.02 -11.21 11.04
N VAL A 265 -1.12 -11.85 10.59
CA VAL A 265 -2.28 -11.13 10.07
C VAL A 265 -3.51 -11.48 10.89
N VAL A 266 -4.19 -10.44 11.38
CA VAL A 266 -5.40 -10.57 12.20
C VAL A 266 -6.45 -9.55 11.77
N ARG A 267 -7.70 -9.78 12.17
CA ARG A 267 -8.75 -8.79 11.98
C ARG A 267 -8.54 -7.55 12.86
N PRO A 268 -8.95 -6.35 12.44
CA PRO A 268 -8.83 -5.14 13.26
C PRO A 268 -9.44 -5.25 14.65
N SER A 269 -10.59 -5.95 14.83
CA SER A 269 -11.21 -6.21 16.13
C SER A 269 -10.27 -6.97 17.07
N ASP A 270 -9.58 -7.98 16.54
CA ASP A 270 -8.68 -8.83 17.31
C ASP A 270 -7.36 -8.11 17.61
N TYR A 271 -6.85 -7.33 16.65
CA TYR A 271 -5.71 -6.44 16.86
C TYR A 271 -5.93 -5.51 18.06
N TYR A 272 -7.07 -4.81 18.11
CA TYR A 272 -7.37 -3.92 19.24
C TYR A 272 -7.74 -4.68 20.52
N SER A 273 -8.20 -5.92 20.42
CA SER A 273 -8.39 -6.79 21.58
C SER A 273 -7.04 -7.16 22.21
N ILE A 274 -6.05 -7.50 21.40
CA ILE A 274 -4.66 -7.77 21.81
C ILE A 274 -4.07 -6.55 22.53
N LEU A 275 -4.29 -5.35 21.98
CA LEU A 275 -3.81 -4.09 22.58
C LEU A 275 -4.43 -3.80 23.96
N LYS A 276 -5.62 -4.30 24.24
CA LYS A 276 -6.31 -4.12 25.53
C LYS A 276 -5.91 -5.13 26.59
N THR A 277 -5.08 -6.11 26.23
CA THR A 277 -4.56 -7.09 27.21
C THR A 277 -3.70 -6.35 28.26
N PRO A 278 -3.81 -6.68 29.56
CA PRO A 278 -3.05 -6.01 30.62
C PRO A 278 -1.54 -6.06 30.37
N LYS A 279 -0.84 -5.00 30.79
CA LYS A 279 0.62 -4.86 30.56
C LYS A 279 1.45 -5.93 31.24
N ASP A 280 0.99 -6.47 32.34
CA ASP A 280 1.72 -7.50 33.09
C ASP A 280 1.89 -8.80 32.30
N ASP A 281 0.94 -9.07 31.37
CA ASP A 281 0.99 -10.22 30.47
C ASP A 281 1.70 -9.90 29.14
N LEU A 282 1.97 -8.63 28.82
CA LEU A 282 2.45 -8.17 27.52
C LEU A 282 3.86 -7.55 27.53
N ALA A 283 4.38 -7.13 28.69
CA ALA A 283 5.45 -6.14 28.78
C ALA A 283 6.79 -6.55 28.13
N ALA A 284 7.04 -7.85 27.92
CA ALA A 284 8.26 -8.35 27.30
C ALA A 284 8.06 -8.83 25.85
N ILE A 285 6.83 -9.04 25.42
CA ILE A 285 6.50 -9.78 24.19
C ILE A 285 5.98 -8.86 23.09
N VAL A 286 5.28 -7.77 23.48
CA VAL A 286 4.66 -6.83 22.55
C VAL A 286 5.42 -5.52 22.56
N SER A 287 5.96 -5.13 21.44
CA SER A 287 6.68 -3.87 21.25
C SER A 287 6.00 -2.98 20.23
N TYR A 288 6.18 -1.67 20.41
CA TYR A 288 5.79 -0.66 19.43
C TYR A 288 7.02 -0.07 18.78
N GLU A 289 7.08 -0.15 17.48
CA GLU A 289 8.07 0.55 16.68
C GLU A 289 7.33 1.55 15.78
N GLY A 290 7.30 2.81 16.22
CA GLY A 290 6.45 3.82 15.59
C GLY A 290 4.95 3.50 15.75
N ALA A 291 4.23 3.34 14.63
CA ALA A 291 2.80 2.97 14.60
C ALA A 291 2.58 1.46 14.41
N VAL A 292 3.64 0.65 14.38
CA VAL A 292 3.59 -0.79 14.09
C VAL A 292 3.67 -1.58 15.39
N LEU A 293 2.69 -2.46 15.59
CA LEU A 293 2.69 -3.42 16.69
C LEU A 293 3.47 -4.66 16.26
N ARG A 294 4.39 -5.12 17.12
CA ARG A 294 5.14 -6.35 16.93
C ARG A 294 4.91 -7.30 18.09
N VAL A 295 4.77 -8.56 17.79
CA VAL A 295 4.70 -9.67 18.76
C VAL A 295 5.97 -10.49 18.60
N ASN A 296 6.80 -10.57 19.64
CA ASN A 296 8.10 -11.23 19.59
C ASN A 296 8.99 -10.77 18.40
N GLY A 297 8.96 -9.46 18.09
CA GLY A 297 9.70 -8.90 16.95
C GLY A 297 9.01 -9.04 15.59
N VAL A 298 7.99 -9.89 15.45
CA VAL A 298 7.22 -10.11 14.21
C VAL A 298 6.12 -9.05 14.07
N GLN A 299 5.98 -8.48 12.88
CA GLN A 299 4.98 -7.46 12.61
C GLN A 299 3.56 -8.04 12.67
N LEU A 300 2.68 -7.38 13.43
CA LEU A 300 1.26 -7.67 13.48
C LEU A 300 0.48 -6.75 12.53
N LEU A 301 -0.05 -7.31 11.48
CA LEU A 301 -0.84 -6.63 10.46
C LEU A 301 -2.33 -6.77 10.71
N LYS A 302 -3.10 -5.73 10.38
CA LYS A 302 -4.55 -5.73 10.50
C LYS A 302 -5.20 -5.72 9.12
N ALA A 303 -5.91 -6.79 8.80
CA ALA A 303 -6.61 -6.96 7.53
C ALA A 303 -8.09 -7.24 7.75
N THR A 304 -8.94 -6.57 6.97
CA THR A 304 -10.40 -6.71 7.09
C THR A 304 -10.96 -7.94 6.39
N TRP A 305 -10.17 -8.55 5.51
CA TRP A 305 -10.53 -9.81 4.83
C TRP A 305 -10.43 -11.02 5.76
N VAL A 306 -9.58 -10.98 6.80
CA VAL A 306 -9.51 -12.05 7.80
C VAL A 306 -10.82 -12.10 8.59
N SER A 307 -11.34 -13.31 8.79
CA SER A 307 -12.55 -13.55 9.59
C SER A 307 -12.34 -13.20 11.07
N ALA A 308 -13.41 -12.87 11.79
CA ALA A 308 -13.33 -12.55 13.22
C ALA A 308 -12.78 -13.74 14.01
N ASN A 309 -11.94 -13.47 15.00
CA ASN A 309 -11.24 -14.45 15.84
C ASN A 309 -10.29 -15.40 15.08
N LYS A 310 -9.99 -15.12 13.82
CA LYS A 310 -9.03 -15.91 13.05
C LYS A 310 -7.72 -15.15 12.91
N TYR A 311 -6.64 -15.89 12.73
CA TYR A 311 -5.30 -15.35 12.52
C TYR A 311 -4.49 -16.22 11.57
N TYR A 312 -3.52 -15.59 10.94
CA TYR A 312 -2.48 -16.23 10.14
C TYR A 312 -1.11 -15.83 10.70
N VAL A 313 -0.24 -16.83 10.89
CA VAL A 313 1.14 -16.66 11.34
C VAL A 313 2.05 -17.44 10.40
N GLY A 314 3.09 -16.84 9.87
CA GLY A 314 4.03 -17.62 9.07
C GLY A 314 4.96 -16.84 8.18
N ASP A 315 5.62 -17.60 7.32
CA ASP A 315 6.51 -17.10 6.27
C ASP A 315 5.71 -16.83 4.99
N TRP A 316 5.34 -15.58 4.79
CA TRP A 316 4.58 -15.14 3.62
C TRP A 316 5.38 -15.19 2.32
N SER A 317 6.71 -15.37 2.38
CA SER A 317 7.55 -15.55 1.19
C SER A 317 7.33 -16.90 0.49
N ARG A 318 6.71 -17.85 1.19
CA ARG A 318 6.34 -19.19 0.68
C ARG A 318 4.95 -19.24 0.05
N VAL A 319 4.30 -18.09 -0.06
CA VAL A 319 2.99 -17.94 -0.70
C VAL A 319 3.15 -17.02 -1.91
N ASN A 320 2.69 -17.49 -3.06
CA ASN A 320 2.81 -16.77 -4.30
C ASN A 320 1.44 -16.54 -4.96
N LYS A 321 1.19 -15.28 -5.36
CA LYS A 321 0.12 -14.95 -6.28
C LYS A 321 0.56 -15.29 -7.69
N VAL A 322 -0.17 -16.19 -8.34
CA VAL A 322 0.06 -16.61 -9.72
C VAL A 322 -0.86 -15.80 -10.64
N ASN A 323 -0.29 -15.10 -11.60
CA ASN A 323 -1.05 -14.34 -12.58
C ASN A 323 -0.83 -14.91 -13.98
N THR A 324 -1.91 -15.26 -14.67
CA THR A 324 -1.89 -15.55 -16.11
C THR A 324 -2.23 -14.28 -16.89
N GLU A 325 -3.29 -13.59 -16.47
CA GLU A 325 -3.67 -12.28 -17.02
C GLU A 325 -3.75 -11.26 -15.90
N GLY A 326 -3.12 -10.11 -16.12
CA GLY A 326 -3.17 -8.99 -15.20
C GLY A 326 -4.57 -8.38 -15.12
N LEU A 327 -4.77 -7.50 -14.13
CA LEU A 327 -6.05 -6.81 -13.97
C LEU A 327 -6.34 -5.94 -15.20
N SER A 328 -7.43 -6.24 -15.91
CA SER A 328 -7.92 -5.50 -17.06
C SER A 328 -9.25 -4.82 -16.75
N LEU A 329 -9.48 -3.65 -17.37
CA LEU A 329 -10.75 -2.94 -17.33
C LEU A 329 -11.13 -2.58 -18.76
N GLU A 330 -12.25 -3.11 -19.23
CA GLU A 330 -12.74 -2.93 -20.60
C GLU A 330 -14.13 -2.30 -20.61
N PHE A 331 -14.40 -1.53 -21.66
CA PHE A 331 -15.70 -0.91 -21.90
C PHE A 331 -16.28 -1.36 -23.23
N SER A 332 -17.55 -1.76 -23.24
CA SER A 332 -18.27 -2.15 -24.44
C SER A 332 -19.64 -1.51 -24.48
N ASP A 333 -20.01 -0.95 -25.64
CA ASP A 333 -21.37 -0.45 -25.93
C ASP A 333 -22.17 -1.34 -26.87
N VAL A 334 -21.57 -2.43 -27.36
CA VAL A 334 -22.17 -3.41 -28.27
C VAL A 334 -22.52 -4.74 -27.61
N GLU A 335 -22.07 -4.96 -26.35
CA GLU A 335 -22.30 -6.21 -25.63
C GLU A 335 -23.81 -6.45 -25.38
N GLY A 336 -24.30 -7.65 -25.70
CA GLY A 336 -25.67 -8.09 -25.47
C GLY A 336 -26.72 -7.12 -26.06
N THR A 337 -27.52 -6.49 -25.19
CA THR A 337 -28.56 -5.52 -25.57
C THR A 337 -28.12 -4.05 -25.43
N ASN A 338 -26.83 -3.78 -25.19
CA ASN A 338 -26.32 -2.43 -24.93
C ASN A 338 -26.60 -1.47 -26.10
N PHE A 339 -26.39 -1.92 -27.33
CA PHE A 339 -26.65 -1.11 -28.51
C PHE A 339 -28.09 -0.64 -28.57
N VAL A 340 -29.07 -1.57 -28.37
CA VAL A 340 -30.52 -1.26 -28.46
C VAL A 340 -31.00 -0.43 -27.26
N LYS A 341 -30.36 -0.58 -26.09
CA LYS A 341 -30.75 0.10 -24.84
C LYS A 341 -29.92 1.35 -24.53
N ASN A 342 -28.99 1.71 -25.41
CA ASN A 342 -28.04 2.81 -25.17
C ASN A 342 -27.30 2.67 -23.85
N ASN A 343 -26.83 1.46 -23.52
CA ASN A 343 -26.03 1.17 -22.32
C ASN A 343 -24.54 1.01 -22.66
N ILE A 344 -23.72 1.10 -21.64
CA ILE A 344 -22.28 0.80 -21.66
C ILE A 344 -22.03 -0.20 -20.57
N THR A 345 -21.32 -1.27 -20.86
CA THR A 345 -20.82 -2.23 -19.87
C THR A 345 -19.35 -1.94 -19.61
N ALA A 346 -18.98 -1.76 -18.34
CA ALA A 346 -17.60 -1.76 -17.87
C ALA A 346 -17.34 -3.11 -17.21
N ARG A 347 -16.35 -3.87 -17.68
CA ARG A 347 -15.94 -5.17 -17.17
C ARG A 347 -14.54 -5.05 -16.56
N ILE A 348 -14.37 -5.60 -15.37
CA ILE A 348 -13.09 -5.75 -14.74
C ILE A 348 -12.83 -7.24 -14.54
N GLU A 349 -11.64 -7.70 -14.89
CA GLU A 349 -11.25 -9.09 -14.72
C GLU A 349 -9.74 -9.27 -14.61
N SER A 350 -9.32 -10.36 -13.98
CA SER A 350 -7.99 -10.92 -14.09
C SER A 350 -8.06 -12.42 -13.94
N GLN A 351 -7.08 -13.14 -14.50
CA GLN A 351 -6.92 -14.57 -14.33
C GLN A 351 -5.77 -14.81 -13.35
N THR A 352 -6.11 -15.29 -12.15
CA THR A 352 -5.17 -15.38 -11.04
C THR A 352 -5.49 -16.56 -10.11
N ALA A 353 -4.48 -17.01 -9.38
CA ALA A 353 -4.63 -17.97 -8.28
C ALA A 353 -3.66 -17.64 -7.15
N LEU A 354 -3.85 -18.26 -6.00
CA LEU A 354 -2.90 -18.23 -4.90
C LEU A 354 -2.29 -19.62 -4.72
N ALA A 355 -0.97 -19.72 -4.68
CA ALA A 355 -0.23 -20.94 -4.43
C ALA A 355 0.44 -20.87 -3.05
N VAL A 356 0.08 -21.77 -2.14
CA VAL A 356 0.77 -21.98 -0.87
C VAL A 356 1.81 -23.08 -1.11
N GLU A 357 3.03 -22.68 -1.47
CA GLU A 357 4.08 -23.63 -1.89
C GLU A 357 4.53 -24.54 -0.75
N GLN A 358 4.51 -24.01 0.49
CA GLN A 358 4.85 -24.77 1.67
C GLN A 358 3.80 -24.56 2.77
N PRO A 359 2.82 -25.48 2.89
CA PRO A 359 1.76 -25.39 3.90
C PRO A 359 2.26 -25.34 5.34
N LEU A 360 3.41 -25.99 5.63
CA LEU A 360 4.01 -26.02 6.97
C LEU A 360 4.60 -24.66 7.39
N ALA A 361 4.85 -23.76 6.43
CA ALA A 361 5.39 -22.43 6.71
C ALA A 361 4.31 -21.40 7.11
N LEU A 362 3.04 -21.76 7.02
CA LEU A 362 1.91 -20.89 7.35
C LEU A 362 0.92 -21.60 8.27
N ILE A 363 0.58 -20.96 9.38
CA ILE A 363 -0.40 -21.48 10.35
C ILE A 363 -1.67 -20.63 10.31
N TYR A 364 -2.81 -21.30 10.22
CA TYR A 364 -4.13 -20.71 10.35
C TYR A 364 -4.78 -21.13 11.66
N GLY A 365 -5.20 -20.18 12.49
CA GLY A 365 -5.73 -20.48 13.80
C GLY A 365 -7.00 -19.72 14.18
N ASP A 366 -7.58 -20.14 15.30
CA ASP A 366 -8.78 -19.59 15.89
C ASP A 366 -8.54 -19.19 17.34
N PHE A 367 -8.72 -17.93 17.66
CA PHE A 367 -8.61 -17.40 19.02
C PHE A 367 -9.73 -17.90 19.97
N THR A 368 -10.73 -18.60 19.46
CA THR A 368 -11.84 -19.17 20.24
C THR A 368 -11.77 -20.69 20.33
N ALA A 369 -10.72 -21.33 19.82
CA ALA A 369 -10.52 -22.77 19.94
C ALA A 369 -10.41 -23.18 21.43
N VAL A 370 -11.17 -24.21 21.85
CA VAL A 370 -11.30 -24.68 23.25
C VAL A 370 -10.95 -26.16 23.32
#